data_38b4d58221e796266df64f6d6523b515
#
_entry.id   38b4d58221e796266df64f6d6523b515
#
_cell.length_a   1.000
_cell.length_b   1.000
_cell.length_c   1.000
_cell.angle_alpha   90.00
_cell.angle_beta   90.00
_cell.angle_gamma   90.00
#
_symmetry.space_group_name_H-M   'P 1'
#
loop_
_entity.id
_entity.type
_entity.pdbx_description
1 polymer ?
#
loop_
_entity_poly.entity_id
_entity_poly.type
_entity_poly.pdbx_seq_one_letter_code
_entity_poly.pdbx_strand_id
1 'polypeptide(L)'
;YDLSIMKDKQSLFDITTNILNRIKAVLEEARPDVVLVHGDTSTTFVTALACYYMRILVGHVEAGLRTYDIRSPYPEEFNRQAVGIVSEYNFAPTETARENLLREGKKKETVFVTGNTAIDALRTTVRADYSNKWLDWAADGRLIMITAHRRENLGEPMHHMFRAIRRIVEEHPDIRAIYPIHMN
;
A
#
# COMPACT_ATOMS: atom_id res chain seq x y z
N TYR A 1 0.36 -11.11 17.94
CA TYR A 1 0.66 -9.88 18.68
C TYR A 1 -0.11 -8.71 18.07
N ASP A 2 -0.81 -7.94 18.91
CA ASP A 2 -1.45 -6.70 18.54
C ASP A 2 -0.78 -5.55 19.31
N LEU A 3 -0.24 -4.58 18.57
CA LEU A 3 0.39 -3.42 19.21
C LEU A 3 -0.64 -2.39 19.73
N SER A 4 -1.90 -2.48 19.28
CA SER A 4 -3.02 -1.61 19.73
C SER A 4 -2.65 -0.12 19.73
N ILE A 5 -2.00 0.34 18.67
CA ILE A 5 -1.43 1.70 18.60
C ILE A 5 -2.37 2.71 17.92
N MET A 6 -3.38 2.24 17.20
CA MET A 6 -4.24 3.14 16.40
C MET A 6 -5.17 3.95 17.28
N LYS A 7 -5.18 5.26 17.04
CA LYS A 7 -6.06 6.26 17.68
C LYS A 7 -6.47 7.30 16.65
N ASP A 8 -7.57 7.97 16.88
CA ASP A 8 -8.01 9.07 16.01
C ASP A 8 -6.99 10.23 15.99
N LYS A 9 -6.85 10.83 14.81
CA LYS A 9 -6.03 12.03 14.58
C LYS A 9 -4.55 11.90 14.96
N GLN A 10 -3.96 10.71 14.84
CA GLN A 10 -2.53 10.52 15.06
C GLN A 10 -1.69 11.17 13.96
N SER A 11 -0.59 11.80 14.37
CA SER A 11 0.47 12.22 13.45
C SER A 11 1.37 11.04 13.05
N LEU A 12 2.16 11.23 12.00
CA LEU A 12 3.21 10.26 11.64
C LEU A 12 4.24 10.07 12.76
N PHE A 13 4.50 11.11 13.55
CA PHE A 13 5.36 11.02 14.74
C PHE A 13 4.78 10.06 15.77
N ASP A 14 3.48 10.18 16.09
CA ASP A 14 2.82 9.30 17.06
C ASP A 14 2.84 7.85 16.60
N ILE A 15 2.53 7.60 15.34
CA ILE A 15 2.53 6.26 14.75
C ILE A 15 3.95 5.67 14.81
N THR A 16 4.95 6.40 14.34
CA THR A 16 6.35 5.96 14.31
C THR A 16 6.88 5.62 15.69
N THR A 17 6.69 6.52 16.65
CA THR A 17 7.20 6.32 18.03
C THR A 17 6.46 5.20 18.74
N ASN A 18 5.15 5.07 18.56
CA ASN A 18 4.36 4.00 19.16
C ASN A 18 4.76 2.63 18.63
N ILE A 19 4.97 2.49 17.30
CA ILE A 19 5.45 1.24 16.72
C ILE A 19 6.83 0.91 17.27
N LEU A 20 7.79 1.85 17.16
CA LEU A 20 9.17 1.60 17.56
C LEU A 20 9.29 1.18 19.04
N ASN A 21 8.54 1.83 19.93
CA ASN A 21 8.57 1.53 21.34
C ASN A 21 7.95 0.16 21.69
N ARG A 22 6.94 -0.29 20.93
CA ARG A 22 6.20 -1.52 21.27
C ARG A 22 6.70 -2.74 20.52
N ILE A 23 7.19 -2.58 19.30
CA ILE A 23 7.65 -3.71 18.46
C ILE A 23 8.87 -4.41 19.06
N LYS A 24 9.71 -3.69 19.80
CA LYS A 24 10.90 -4.26 20.45
C LYS A 24 10.56 -5.46 21.31
N ALA A 25 9.60 -5.33 22.21
CA ALA A 25 9.19 -6.41 23.11
C ALA A 25 8.68 -7.66 22.34
N VAL A 26 7.94 -7.43 21.26
CA VAL A 26 7.47 -8.51 20.37
C VAL A 26 8.65 -9.24 19.73
N LEU A 27 9.62 -8.51 19.20
CA LEU A 27 10.79 -9.10 18.56
C LEU A 27 11.69 -9.85 19.58
N GLU A 28 11.83 -9.33 20.79
CA GLU A 28 12.56 -9.99 21.89
C GLU A 28 11.90 -11.30 22.33
N GLU A 29 10.58 -11.34 22.37
CA GLU A 29 9.79 -12.53 22.73
C GLU A 29 9.79 -13.55 21.58
N ALA A 30 9.43 -13.12 20.36
CA ALA A 30 9.28 -14.00 19.20
C ALA A 30 10.61 -14.54 18.66
N ARG A 31 11.71 -13.81 18.82
CA ARG A 31 13.06 -14.14 18.35
C ARG A 31 13.10 -14.66 16.91
N PRO A 32 12.54 -13.93 15.95
CA PRO A 32 12.52 -14.39 14.57
C PRO A 32 13.92 -14.32 13.94
N ASP A 33 14.23 -15.29 13.08
CA ASP A 33 15.42 -15.24 12.24
C ASP A 33 15.28 -14.21 11.10
N VAL A 34 14.07 -14.07 10.58
CA VAL A 34 13.69 -13.15 9.50
C VAL A 34 12.32 -12.55 9.79
N VAL A 35 12.16 -11.25 9.56
CA VAL A 35 10.87 -10.56 9.60
C VAL A 35 10.45 -10.15 8.19
N LEU A 36 9.27 -10.56 7.78
CA LEU A 36 8.68 -10.09 6.53
C LEU A 36 7.88 -8.83 6.79
N VAL A 37 8.19 -7.77 6.04
CA VAL A 37 7.42 -6.52 6.00
C VAL A 37 6.81 -6.33 4.63
N HIS A 38 5.60 -5.77 4.57
CA HIS A 38 4.84 -5.68 3.32
C HIS A 38 4.53 -4.22 2.96
N GLY A 39 4.81 -3.87 1.69
CA GLY A 39 4.46 -2.57 1.12
C GLY A 39 5.31 -1.41 1.65
N ASP A 40 4.66 -0.27 1.91
CA ASP A 40 5.32 1.02 2.12
C ASP A 40 4.71 1.87 3.24
N THR A 41 3.92 1.26 4.10
CA THR A 41 3.32 1.96 5.24
C THR A 41 4.37 2.35 6.31
N SER A 42 4.00 3.26 7.22
CA SER A 42 4.83 3.57 8.38
C SER A 42 5.12 2.33 9.23
N THR A 43 4.17 1.39 9.32
CA THR A 43 4.38 0.11 10.03
C THR A 43 5.50 -0.69 9.37
N THR A 44 5.51 -0.79 8.05
CA THR A 44 6.54 -1.48 7.27
C THR A 44 7.92 -0.89 7.52
N PHE A 45 8.04 0.44 7.38
CA PHE A 45 9.30 1.15 7.58
C PHE A 45 9.82 1.03 9.01
N VAL A 46 8.99 1.33 10.00
CA VAL A 46 9.42 1.35 11.40
C VAL A 46 9.75 -0.04 11.92
N THR A 47 9.02 -1.07 11.48
CA THR A 47 9.35 -2.47 11.81
C THR A 47 10.69 -2.87 11.20
N ALA A 48 10.95 -2.53 9.94
CA ALA A 48 12.23 -2.81 9.29
C ALA A 48 13.40 -2.10 10.00
N LEU A 49 13.20 -0.84 10.42
CA LEU A 49 14.17 -0.09 11.20
C LEU A 49 14.46 -0.75 12.56
N ALA A 50 13.43 -1.21 13.27
CA ALA A 50 13.60 -1.92 14.54
C ALA A 50 14.38 -3.23 14.35
N CYS A 51 14.05 -4.00 13.31
CA CYS A 51 14.78 -5.23 12.96
C CYS A 51 16.26 -4.94 12.66
N TYR A 52 16.54 -3.89 11.91
CA TYR A 52 17.93 -3.47 11.64
C TYR A 52 18.70 -3.16 12.92
N TYR A 53 18.11 -2.43 13.88
CA TYR A 53 18.74 -2.15 15.18
C TYR A 53 18.98 -3.40 16.02
N MET A 54 18.12 -4.39 15.89
CA MET A 54 18.23 -5.67 16.59
C MET A 54 19.01 -6.73 15.82
N ARG A 55 19.55 -6.39 14.62
CA ARG A 55 20.28 -7.30 13.72
C ARG A 55 19.46 -8.51 13.28
N ILE A 56 18.16 -8.32 13.11
CA ILE A 56 17.24 -9.31 12.56
C ILE A 56 17.14 -9.09 11.06
N LEU A 57 17.20 -10.15 10.26
CA LEU A 57 17.08 -10.05 8.81
C LEU A 57 15.68 -9.58 8.40
N VAL A 58 15.60 -8.77 7.35
CA VAL A 58 14.33 -8.25 6.82
C VAL A 58 14.10 -8.74 5.40
N GLY A 59 12.92 -9.31 5.15
CA GLY A 59 12.39 -9.56 3.83
C GLY A 59 11.30 -8.53 3.49
N HIS A 60 11.45 -7.83 2.37
CA HIS A 60 10.50 -6.82 1.91
C HIS A 60 9.60 -7.39 0.81
N VAL A 61 8.32 -7.56 1.11
CA VAL A 61 7.28 -7.98 0.16
C VAL A 61 6.70 -6.74 -0.52
N GLU A 62 6.49 -6.82 -1.83
CA GLU A 62 6.13 -5.67 -2.70
C GLU A 62 7.28 -4.67 -2.85
N ALA A 63 8.50 -5.17 -2.91
CA ALA A 63 9.72 -4.36 -3.00
C ALA A 63 9.95 -3.79 -4.41
N GLY A 64 10.61 -2.64 -4.49
CA GLY A 64 11.13 -2.10 -5.76
C GLY A 64 10.18 -1.22 -6.56
N LEU A 65 8.96 -0.98 -6.08
CA LEU A 65 8.11 0.08 -6.65
C LEU A 65 8.75 1.45 -6.39
N ARG A 66 8.85 2.30 -7.43
CA ARG A 66 9.49 3.61 -7.35
C ARG A 66 8.77 4.68 -8.14
N THR A 67 8.66 5.85 -7.57
CA THR A 67 8.38 7.11 -8.28
C THR A 67 9.65 7.96 -8.39
N TYR A 68 10.63 7.71 -7.52
CA TYR A 68 11.85 8.51 -7.34
C TYR A 68 11.59 9.96 -6.90
N ASP A 69 10.35 10.27 -6.50
CA ASP A 69 10.00 11.51 -5.81
C ASP A 69 9.54 11.18 -4.39
N ILE A 70 10.41 11.36 -3.41
CA ILE A 70 10.14 11.05 -2.00
C ILE A 70 8.96 11.83 -1.40
N ARG A 71 8.42 12.80 -2.13
CA ARG A 71 7.25 13.58 -1.74
C ARG A 71 5.96 13.08 -2.39
N SER A 72 6.05 12.12 -3.34
CA SER A 72 4.88 11.61 -4.07
C SER A 72 5.02 10.13 -4.45
N PRO A 73 4.17 9.25 -3.90
CA PRO A 73 3.23 9.47 -2.79
C PRO A 73 3.94 9.71 -1.46
N TYR A 74 3.34 10.51 -0.60
CA TYR A 74 3.90 10.85 0.71
C TYR A 74 3.08 10.21 1.84
N PRO A 75 3.71 9.51 2.81
CA PRO A 75 5.16 9.24 2.98
C PRO A 75 5.66 7.94 2.32
N GLU A 76 4.84 7.29 1.50
CA GLU A 76 5.03 5.93 1.01
C GLU A 76 6.32 5.75 0.21
N GLU A 77 6.66 6.71 -0.69
CA GLU A 77 7.89 6.58 -1.50
C GLU A 77 9.15 6.61 -0.64
N PHE A 78 9.20 7.48 0.36
CA PHE A 78 10.31 7.49 1.33
C PHE A 78 10.38 6.16 2.08
N ASN A 79 9.25 5.69 2.60
CA ASN A 79 9.20 4.45 3.37
C ASN A 79 9.76 3.27 2.57
N ARG A 80 9.31 3.08 1.30
CA ARG A 80 9.74 1.94 0.48
C ARG A 80 11.22 2.00 0.09
N GLN A 81 11.75 3.19 -0.15
CA GLN A 81 13.19 3.37 -0.39
C GLN A 81 14.00 3.05 0.88
N ALA A 82 13.59 3.57 2.04
CA ALA A 82 14.26 3.33 3.31
C ALA A 82 14.24 1.84 3.72
N VAL A 83 13.11 1.16 3.55
CA VAL A 83 13.03 -0.31 3.74
C VAL A 83 13.98 -1.02 2.79
N GLY A 84 14.04 -0.57 1.54
CA GLY A 84 14.97 -1.11 0.54
C GLY A 84 16.43 -1.06 0.99
N ILE A 85 16.85 -0.08 1.77
CA ILE A 85 18.23 0.01 2.28
C ILE A 85 18.55 -1.14 3.24
N VAL A 86 17.63 -1.45 4.17
CA VAL A 86 17.88 -2.40 5.27
C VAL A 86 17.43 -3.84 4.98
N SER A 87 16.63 -4.06 3.95
CA SER A 87 16.14 -5.41 3.61
C SER A 87 17.23 -6.27 2.97
N GLU A 88 17.37 -7.50 3.45
CA GLU A 88 18.24 -8.52 2.84
C GLU A 88 17.53 -9.20 1.66
N TYR A 89 16.28 -9.62 1.84
CA TYR A 89 15.49 -10.27 0.80
C TYR A 89 14.43 -9.31 0.24
N ASN A 90 14.28 -9.28 -1.08
CA ASN A 90 13.38 -8.36 -1.76
C ASN A 90 12.47 -9.12 -2.72
N PHE A 91 11.18 -9.12 -2.44
CA PHE A 91 10.16 -9.81 -3.24
C PHE A 91 9.45 -8.78 -4.11
N ALA A 92 9.89 -8.66 -5.37
CA ALA A 92 9.39 -7.67 -6.31
C ALA A 92 8.10 -8.13 -7.00
N PRO A 93 7.10 -7.26 -7.19
CA PRO A 93 5.86 -7.63 -7.86
C PRO A 93 6.02 -7.76 -9.39
N THR A 94 7.03 -7.11 -9.99
CA THR A 94 7.26 -7.09 -11.43
C THR A 94 8.75 -7.07 -11.77
N GLU A 95 9.11 -7.38 -13.02
CA GLU A 95 10.49 -7.23 -13.50
C GLU A 95 10.97 -5.78 -13.42
N THR A 96 10.12 -4.79 -13.70
CA THR A 96 10.47 -3.37 -13.56
C THR A 96 10.85 -3.03 -12.12
N ALA A 97 10.08 -3.53 -11.13
CA ALA A 97 10.40 -3.33 -9.72
C ALA A 97 11.73 -4.01 -9.34
N ARG A 98 12.00 -5.21 -9.87
CA ARG A 98 13.29 -5.89 -9.72
C ARG A 98 14.44 -5.07 -10.30
N GLU A 99 14.29 -4.54 -11.50
CA GLU A 99 15.30 -3.69 -12.15
C GLU A 99 15.62 -2.44 -11.34
N ASN A 100 14.62 -1.81 -10.72
CA ASN A 100 14.84 -0.68 -9.81
C ASN A 100 15.76 -1.07 -8.65
N LEU A 101 15.50 -2.21 -8.01
CA LEU A 101 16.33 -2.71 -6.89
C LEU A 101 17.77 -3.03 -7.33
N LEU A 102 17.95 -3.65 -8.48
CA LEU A 102 19.28 -3.93 -9.02
C LEU A 102 20.05 -2.65 -9.35
N ARG A 103 19.37 -1.63 -9.88
CA ARG A 103 19.95 -0.30 -10.17
C ARG A 103 20.36 0.42 -8.89
N GLU A 104 19.67 0.17 -7.79
CA GLU A 104 19.99 0.67 -6.44
C GLU A 104 21.08 -0.14 -5.73
N GLY A 105 21.68 -1.13 -6.41
CA GLY A 105 22.81 -1.91 -5.92
C GLY A 105 22.43 -3.14 -5.10
N LYS A 106 21.17 -3.58 -5.12
CA LYS A 106 20.81 -4.88 -4.52
C LYS A 106 21.41 -6.02 -5.31
N LYS A 107 21.87 -7.05 -4.60
CA LYS A 107 22.43 -8.25 -5.21
C LYS A 107 21.35 -9.07 -5.91
N LYS A 108 21.63 -9.56 -7.11
CA LYS A 108 20.66 -10.31 -7.93
C LYS A 108 20.07 -11.52 -7.20
N GLU A 109 20.87 -12.20 -6.41
CA GLU A 109 20.49 -13.39 -5.64
C GLU A 109 19.59 -13.11 -4.45
N THR A 110 19.40 -11.84 -4.08
CA THR A 110 18.51 -11.40 -2.99
C THR A 110 17.22 -10.75 -3.49
N VAL A 111 17.01 -10.72 -4.81
CA VAL A 111 15.82 -10.11 -5.43
C VAL A 111 15.04 -11.15 -6.22
N PHE A 112 13.80 -11.37 -5.81
CA PHE A 112 12.90 -12.39 -6.37
C PHE A 112 11.66 -11.72 -6.96
N VAL A 113 11.26 -12.09 -8.18
CA VAL A 113 9.98 -11.66 -8.76
C VAL A 113 8.90 -12.65 -8.36
N THR A 114 7.97 -12.22 -7.53
CA THR A 114 6.95 -13.08 -6.91
C THR A 114 5.52 -12.74 -7.32
N GLY A 115 5.32 -11.67 -8.09
CA GLY A 115 3.99 -11.17 -8.41
C GLY A 115 3.45 -10.24 -7.31
N ASN A 116 2.18 -9.85 -7.48
CA ASN A 116 1.50 -8.90 -6.59
C ASN A 116 0.49 -9.64 -5.71
N THR A 117 0.66 -9.55 -4.41
CA THR A 117 -0.21 -10.18 -3.40
C THR A 117 -1.68 -9.74 -3.50
N ALA A 118 -1.95 -8.50 -3.97
CA ALA A 118 -3.31 -8.02 -4.19
C ALA A 118 -4.02 -8.82 -5.31
N ILE A 119 -3.29 -9.24 -6.35
CA ILE A 119 -3.84 -10.07 -7.42
C ILE A 119 -4.18 -11.48 -6.88
N ASP A 120 -3.31 -12.02 -6.01
CA ASP A 120 -3.59 -13.31 -5.38
C ASP A 120 -4.83 -13.24 -4.46
N ALA A 121 -4.99 -12.13 -3.72
CA ALA A 121 -6.16 -11.90 -2.89
C ALA A 121 -7.47 -11.84 -3.70
N LEU A 122 -7.44 -11.36 -4.95
CA LEU A 122 -8.63 -11.35 -5.82
C LEU A 122 -9.19 -12.77 -6.05
N ARG A 123 -8.34 -13.80 -6.09
CA ARG A 123 -8.78 -15.20 -6.28
C ARG A 123 -9.66 -15.70 -5.15
N THR A 124 -9.52 -15.14 -3.96
CA THR A 124 -10.31 -15.51 -2.78
C THR A 124 -11.46 -14.54 -2.49
N THR A 125 -11.37 -13.30 -2.97
CA THR A 125 -12.38 -12.26 -2.71
C THR A 125 -13.42 -12.15 -3.82
N VAL A 126 -13.05 -12.44 -5.08
CA VAL A 126 -13.98 -12.41 -6.21
C VAL A 126 -14.87 -13.66 -6.17
N ARG A 127 -16.17 -13.44 -6.15
CA ARG A 127 -17.19 -14.50 -6.15
C ARG A 127 -18.11 -14.32 -7.34
N ALA A 128 -18.30 -15.38 -8.11
CA ALA A 128 -19.19 -15.38 -9.27
C ALA A 128 -20.68 -15.19 -8.89
N ASP A 129 -21.05 -15.58 -7.67
CA ASP A 129 -22.41 -15.49 -7.12
C ASP A 129 -22.64 -14.20 -6.30
N TYR A 130 -21.70 -13.23 -6.34
CA TYR A 130 -21.85 -11.99 -5.60
C TYR A 130 -22.91 -11.09 -6.21
N SER A 131 -23.89 -10.68 -5.41
CA SER A 131 -24.90 -9.70 -5.78
C SER A 131 -25.09 -8.67 -4.67
N ASN A 132 -25.48 -7.47 -5.05
CA ASN A 132 -25.93 -6.45 -4.13
C ASN A 132 -26.82 -5.43 -4.88
N LYS A 133 -27.62 -4.67 -4.11
CA LYS A 133 -28.57 -3.69 -4.65
C LYS A 133 -27.96 -2.64 -5.60
N TRP A 134 -26.68 -2.35 -5.48
CA TRP A 134 -26.02 -1.35 -6.31
C TRP A 134 -25.60 -1.95 -7.67
N LEU A 135 -25.24 -3.23 -7.70
CA LEU A 135 -25.00 -3.94 -8.95
C LEU A 135 -26.31 -4.15 -9.70
N ASP A 136 -27.40 -4.50 -8.99
CA ASP A 136 -28.74 -4.63 -9.59
C ASP A 136 -29.19 -3.30 -10.18
N TRP A 137 -28.97 -2.16 -9.48
CA TRP A 137 -29.27 -0.82 -9.99
C TRP A 137 -28.45 -0.47 -11.25
N ALA A 138 -27.24 -0.98 -11.38
CA ALA A 138 -26.35 -0.69 -12.52
C ALA A 138 -26.48 -1.69 -13.66
N ALA A 139 -27.33 -2.74 -13.53
CA ALA A 139 -27.38 -3.86 -14.47
C ALA A 139 -27.82 -3.50 -15.89
N ASP A 140 -28.59 -2.41 -16.04
CA ASP A 140 -29.08 -1.90 -17.33
C ASP A 140 -28.16 -0.90 -18.01
N GLY A 141 -26.96 -0.66 -17.46
CA GLY A 141 -26.02 0.35 -17.95
C GLY A 141 -24.57 -0.10 -17.94
N ARG A 142 -23.69 0.80 -18.36
CA ARG A 142 -22.24 0.64 -18.24
C ARG A 142 -21.78 1.08 -16.85
N LEU A 143 -21.33 0.13 -16.03
CA LEU A 143 -20.84 0.41 -14.69
C LEU A 143 -19.43 1.01 -14.72
N ILE A 144 -19.27 2.17 -14.06
CA ILE A 144 -17.97 2.77 -13.73
C ILE A 144 -17.80 2.73 -12.22
N MET A 145 -16.75 2.06 -11.76
CA MET A 145 -16.34 2.12 -10.35
C MET A 145 -15.28 3.20 -10.18
N ILE A 146 -15.51 4.10 -9.22
CA ILE A 146 -14.63 5.23 -8.92
C ILE A 146 -13.95 4.96 -7.58
N THR A 147 -12.64 5.19 -7.53
CA THR A 147 -11.89 5.23 -6.28
C THR A 147 -11.00 6.48 -6.26
N ALA A 148 -11.13 7.30 -5.23
CA ALA A 148 -10.37 8.54 -5.08
C ALA A 148 -10.24 8.89 -3.58
N HIS A 149 -9.04 8.77 -3.04
CA HIS A 149 -8.79 9.01 -1.62
C HIS A 149 -7.37 9.48 -1.31
N ARG A 150 -6.58 9.84 -2.33
CA ARG A 150 -5.21 10.30 -2.12
C ARG A 150 -5.19 11.70 -1.52
N ARG A 151 -4.39 11.91 -0.48
CA ARG A 151 -4.29 13.18 0.25
C ARG A 151 -3.83 14.34 -0.61
N GLU A 152 -2.90 14.08 -1.54
CA GLU A 152 -2.40 15.09 -2.48
C GLU A 152 -3.47 15.63 -3.44
N ASN A 153 -4.58 14.92 -3.60
CA ASN A 153 -5.68 15.33 -4.48
C ASN A 153 -6.81 16.04 -3.75
N LEU A 154 -6.72 16.23 -2.44
CA LEU A 154 -7.75 16.91 -1.68
C LEU A 154 -7.89 18.40 -2.11
N GLY A 155 -9.10 18.93 -2.01
CA GLY A 155 -9.41 20.30 -2.43
C GLY A 155 -9.73 20.43 -3.92
N GLU A 156 -9.24 21.47 -4.58
CA GLU A 156 -9.57 21.79 -5.99
C GLU A 156 -9.29 20.65 -7.00
N PRO A 157 -8.19 19.89 -6.93
CA PRO A 157 -7.99 18.78 -7.85
C PRO A 157 -9.11 17.74 -7.78
N MET A 158 -9.57 17.40 -6.57
CA MET A 158 -10.66 16.45 -6.37
C MET A 158 -12.00 17.01 -6.87
N HIS A 159 -12.26 18.31 -6.65
CA HIS A 159 -13.44 18.97 -7.20
C HIS A 159 -13.45 18.96 -8.74
N HIS A 160 -12.29 19.19 -9.38
CA HIS A 160 -12.19 19.11 -10.85
C HIS A 160 -12.47 17.70 -11.35
N MET A 161 -11.93 16.69 -10.70
CA MET A 161 -12.18 15.30 -11.02
C MET A 161 -13.67 14.94 -10.92
N PHE A 162 -14.33 15.31 -9.82
CA PHE A 162 -15.76 15.02 -9.65
C PHE A 162 -16.66 15.80 -10.62
N ARG A 163 -16.30 17.04 -10.99
CA ARG A 163 -17.00 17.78 -12.05
C ARG A 163 -16.89 17.07 -13.40
N ALA A 164 -15.70 16.55 -13.73
CA ALA A 164 -15.49 15.80 -14.96
C ALA A 164 -16.30 14.50 -14.98
N ILE A 165 -16.29 13.74 -13.87
CA ILE A 165 -17.07 12.51 -13.72
C ILE A 165 -18.57 12.81 -13.86
N ARG A 166 -19.05 13.86 -13.17
CA ARG A 166 -20.44 14.30 -13.24
C ARG A 166 -20.85 14.61 -14.67
N ARG A 167 -20.03 15.38 -15.39
CA ARG A 167 -20.26 15.71 -16.80
C ARG A 167 -20.38 14.47 -17.68
N ILE A 168 -19.46 13.50 -17.51
CA ILE A 168 -19.51 12.24 -18.26
C ILE A 168 -20.82 11.49 -18.01
N VAL A 169 -21.28 11.40 -16.75
CA VAL A 169 -22.54 10.72 -16.40
C VAL A 169 -23.75 11.48 -16.96
N GLU A 170 -23.72 12.81 -16.98
CA GLU A 170 -24.80 13.65 -17.55
C GLU A 170 -24.86 13.55 -19.08
N GLU A 171 -23.71 13.48 -19.77
CA GLU A 171 -23.61 13.34 -21.23
C GLU A 171 -23.90 11.92 -21.74
N HIS A 172 -23.82 10.90 -20.86
CA HIS A 172 -23.98 9.49 -21.19
C HIS A 172 -24.99 8.79 -20.27
N PRO A 173 -26.30 8.87 -20.58
CA PRO A 173 -27.35 8.31 -19.70
C PRO A 173 -27.29 6.82 -19.44
N ASP A 174 -26.54 6.10 -20.26
CA ASP A 174 -26.26 4.66 -20.12
C ASP A 174 -25.15 4.35 -19.09
N ILE A 175 -24.47 5.37 -18.56
CA ILE A 175 -23.43 5.18 -17.53
C ILE A 175 -24.05 5.16 -16.13
N ARG A 176 -23.63 4.21 -15.34
CA ARG A 176 -23.88 4.09 -13.90
C ARG A 176 -22.57 4.20 -13.16
N ALA A 177 -22.39 5.23 -12.34
CA ALA A 177 -21.16 5.46 -11.59
C ALA A 177 -21.36 5.14 -10.11
N ILE A 178 -20.49 4.29 -9.54
CA ILE A 178 -20.48 3.94 -8.12
C ILE A 178 -19.15 4.42 -7.53
N TYR A 179 -19.24 5.22 -6.49
CA TYR A 179 -18.11 5.71 -5.73
C TYR A 179 -18.21 5.27 -4.26
N PRO A 180 -17.50 4.20 -3.86
CA PRO A 180 -17.34 3.88 -2.44
C PRO A 180 -16.54 4.98 -1.75
N ILE A 181 -17.21 5.77 -0.93
CA ILE A 181 -16.60 6.94 -0.28
C ILE A 181 -15.62 6.48 0.79
N HIS A 182 -14.42 7.01 0.75
CA HIS A 182 -13.44 6.87 1.83
C HIS A 182 -13.70 7.91 2.91
N MET A 183 -13.54 7.50 4.18
CA MET A 183 -13.89 8.35 5.34
C MET A 183 -12.80 9.39 5.72
N ASN A 184 -11.79 9.58 4.89
CA ASN A 184 -10.75 10.62 5.08
C ASN A 184 -11.27 11.97 4.58
#